data_ab31d1e936315e1bad03f2ce534c88a3
#
_entry.id   ab31d1e936315e1bad03f2ce534c88a3
#
_cell.length_a   1.000
_cell.length_b   1.000
_cell.length_c   1.000
_cell.angle_alpha   90.00
_cell.angle_beta   90.00
_cell.angle_gamma   90.00
#
_symmetry.space_group_name_H-M   'P 1'
#
loop_
_entity.id
_entity.type
_entity.pdbx_description
1 polymer ?
#
loop_
_entity_poly.entity_id
_entity_poly.type
_entity_poly.pdbx_seq_one_letter_code
_entity_poly.pdbx_strand_id
1 'polypeptide(L)'
;MEEDNSVCWIVDNTLGKTIKDAARFGSIEHIFTDVDIDNIDIVEYAREALKDYRDGDYLCLIGDPKLSAACVGVIAQNRPGMDIRLLQFDSRIFRYNEVVLHF
;
A
#
# COMPACT_ATOMS: atom_id res chain seq x y z
N MET A 1 20.94 16.90 6.73
CA MET A 1 19.61 16.47 7.16
C MET A 1 19.11 15.38 6.25
N GLU A 2 18.69 14.29 6.83
CA GLU A 2 18.17 13.21 6.03
C GLU A 2 16.73 13.47 5.64
N GLU A 3 16.42 13.20 4.39
CA GLU A 3 15.07 13.23 3.92
C GLU A 3 14.43 11.87 4.14
N ASP A 4 13.16 11.88 4.52
CA ASP A 4 12.39 10.66 4.60
C ASP A 4 12.00 10.25 3.18
N ASN A 5 12.60 9.17 2.70
CA ASN A 5 12.36 8.64 1.37
C ASN A 5 11.30 7.53 1.36
N SER A 6 10.49 7.46 2.41
CA SER A 6 9.41 6.48 2.46
C SER A 6 8.42 6.68 1.33
N VAL A 7 7.87 5.59 0.85
CA VAL A 7 6.83 5.59 -0.18
C VAL A 7 5.54 5.08 0.45
N CYS A 8 4.45 5.72 0.09
CA CYS A 8 3.11 5.32 0.48
C CYS A 8 2.47 4.65 -0.73
N TRP A 9 2.41 3.31 -0.70
CA TRP A 9 1.89 2.51 -1.81
C TRP A 9 0.37 2.40 -1.69
N ILE A 10 -0.35 3.00 -2.64
CA ILE A 10 -1.81 2.98 -2.67
C ILE A 10 -2.27 1.73 -3.39
N VAL A 11 -3.04 0.88 -2.70
CA VAL A 11 -3.49 -0.39 -3.27
C VAL A 11 -4.38 -0.14 -4.48
N ASP A 12 -5.50 0.54 -4.30
CA ASP A 12 -6.42 0.83 -5.41
C ASP A 12 -7.28 2.05 -5.07
N ASN A 13 -7.03 3.15 -5.77
CA ASN A 13 -7.82 4.36 -5.62
C ASN A 13 -8.62 4.68 -6.90
N THR A 14 -9.10 3.65 -7.59
CA THR A 14 -9.87 3.81 -8.82
C THR A 14 -11.12 4.68 -8.62
N LEU A 15 -11.72 4.64 -7.43
CA LEU A 15 -12.89 5.46 -7.11
C LEU A 15 -12.56 6.91 -6.79
N GLY A 16 -11.29 7.28 -6.83
CA GLY A 16 -10.90 8.69 -6.68
C GLY A 16 -11.08 9.26 -5.27
N LYS A 17 -10.93 8.43 -4.24
CA LYS A 17 -11.00 8.92 -2.86
C LYS A 17 -9.83 9.85 -2.57
N THR A 18 -10.05 10.78 -1.64
CA THR A 18 -9.00 11.69 -1.21
C THR A 18 -7.91 10.94 -0.46
N ILE A 19 -6.67 11.04 -0.95
CA ILE A 19 -5.50 10.43 -0.32
C ILE A 19 -4.54 11.50 0.23
N LYS A 20 -5.01 12.72 0.34
CA LYS A 20 -4.20 13.86 0.71
C LYS A 20 -3.48 13.66 2.05
N ASP A 21 -4.17 13.11 3.03
CA ASP A 21 -3.58 12.85 4.34
C ASP A 21 -2.50 11.76 4.27
N ALA A 22 -2.61 10.82 3.34
CA ALA A 22 -1.61 9.76 3.17
C ALA A 22 -0.26 10.33 2.72
N ALA A 23 -0.26 11.45 2.00
CA ALA A 23 0.96 12.06 1.48
C ALA A 23 1.91 12.52 2.59
N ARG A 24 1.42 12.73 3.81
CA ARG A 24 2.30 13.08 4.93
C ARG A 24 3.19 11.93 5.40
N PHE A 25 2.87 10.71 4.95
CA PHE A 25 3.66 9.53 5.31
C PHE A 25 4.75 9.21 4.29
N GLY A 26 4.67 9.75 3.08
CA GLY A 26 5.66 9.52 2.04
C GLY A 26 5.16 9.88 0.67
N SER A 27 6.01 9.67 -0.34
CA SER A 27 5.63 9.85 -1.73
C SER A 27 4.55 8.86 -2.12
N ILE A 28 3.63 9.28 -2.98
CA ILE A 28 2.50 8.44 -3.38
C ILE A 28 2.86 7.64 -4.63
N GLU A 29 2.69 6.32 -4.56
CA GLU A 29 2.77 5.42 -5.70
C GLU A 29 1.51 4.56 -5.73
N HIS A 30 0.99 4.30 -6.91
CA HIS A 30 -0.24 3.51 -7.10
C HIS A 30 0.08 2.11 -7.59
N ILE A 31 -0.67 1.11 -7.09
CA ILE A 31 -0.49 -0.29 -7.50
C ILE A 31 -1.56 -0.69 -8.51
N PHE A 32 -2.82 -0.73 -8.08
CA PHE A 32 -3.94 -1.19 -8.93
C PHE A 32 -4.86 -0.07 -9.40
N THR A 33 -4.57 1.17 -9.10
CA THR A 33 -5.44 2.30 -9.48
C THR A 33 -5.63 2.32 -11.00
N ASP A 34 -6.90 2.25 -11.44
CA ASP A 34 -7.31 2.23 -12.84
C ASP A 34 -6.77 1.05 -13.65
N VAL A 35 -6.43 -0.05 -12.98
CA VAL A 35 -6.00 -1.30 -13.63
C VAL A 35 -7.21 -2.22 -13.80
N ASP A 36 -7.33 -2.86 -14.96
CA ASP A 36 -8.37 -3.86 -15.22
C ASP A 36 -7.98 -5.18 -14.55
N ILE A 37 -8.42 -5.35 -13.31
CA ILE A 37 -8.03 -6.49 -12.48
C ILE A 37 -8.65 -7.82 -12.92
N ASP A 38 -9.67 -7.77 -13.78
CA ASP A 38 -10.30 -9.00 -14.28
C ASP A 38 -9.46 -9.72 -15.32
N ASN A 39 -8.49 -9.04 -15.91
CA ASN A 39 -7.67 -9.57 -17.00
C ASN A 39 -6.20 -9.74 -16.63
N ILE A 40 -5.87 -9.75 -15.33
CA ILE A 40 -4.49 -9.90 -14.85
C ILE A 40 -4.40 -10.98 -13.78
N ASP A 41 -3.19 -11.48 -13.58
CA ASP A 41 -2.84 -12.26 -12.39
C ASP A 41 -2.53 -11.26 -11.28
N ILE A 42 -3.43 -11.17 -10.30
CA ILE A 42 -3.35 -10.15 -9.24
C ILE A 42 -2.04 -10.26 -8.46
N VAL A 43 -1.64 -11.47 -8.09
CA VAL A 43 -0.42 -11.67 -7.29
C VAL A 43 0.82 -11.29 -8.09
N GLU A 44 0.91 -11.71 -9.35
CA GLU A 44 2.05 -11.35 -10.19
C GLU A 44 2.12 -9.86 -10.45
N TYR A 45 0.98 -9.22 -10.66
CA TYR A 45 0.94 -7.77 -10.83
C TYR A 45 1.43 -7.05 -9.57
N ALA A 46 0.96 -7.49 -8.39
CA ALA A 46 1.40 -6.92 -7.12
C ALA A 46 2.90 -7.12 -6.91
N ARG A 47 3.41 -8.32 -7.27
CA ARG A 47 4.84 -8.62 -7.13
C ARG A 47 5.69 -7.67 -7.97
N GLU A 48 5.29 -7.42 -9.19
CA GLU A 48 6.02 -6.50 -10.06
C GLU A 48 5.92 -5.06 -9.55
N ALA A 49 4.73 -4.63 -9.14
CA ALA A 49 4.52 -3.28 -8.67
C ALA A 49 5.30 -2.99 -7.37
N LEU A 50 5.42 -3.99 -6.51
CA LEU A 50 6.03 -3.84 -5.19
C LEU A 50 7.50 -4.28 -5.15
N LYS A 51 8.13 -4.49 -6.30
CA LYS A 51 9.53 -4.91 -6.35
C LYS A 51 10.46 -3.91 -5.68
N ASP A 52 10.09 -2.63 -5.66
CA ASP A 52 10.88 -1.57 -5.06
C ASP A 52 10.40 -1.21 -3.64
N TYR A 53 9.48 -1.99 -3.08
CA TYR A 53 9.03 -1.80 -1.70
C TYR A 53 10.21 -2.03 -0.74
N ARG A 54 10.38 -1.10 0.19
CA ARG A 54 11.50 -1.13 1.14
C ARG A 54 10.99 -1.02 2.57
N ASP A 55 11.85 -1.43 3.51
CA ASP A 55 11.59 -1.23 4.92
C ASP A 55 11.37 0.27 5.19
N GLY A 56 10.32 0.58 5.93
CA GLY A 56 9.93 1.96 6.19
C GLY A 56 8.86 2.49 5.25
N ASP A 57 8.56 1.79 4.15
CA ASP A 57 7.45 2.15 3.29
C ASP A 57 6.11 1.78 3.93
N TYR A 58 5.05 2.37 3.40
CA TYR A 58 3.69 2.13 3.87
C TYR A 58 2.84 1.52 2.77
N LEU A 59 1.88 0.69 3.17
CA LEU A 59 0.86 0.17 2.27
C LEU A 59 -0.49 0.77 2.67
N CYS A 60 -1.07 1.56 1.79
CA CYS A 60 -2.33 2.25 2.06
C CYS A 60 -3.49 1.40 1.57
N LEU A 61 -4.33 0.97 2.52
CA LEU A 61 -5.42 0.02 2.25
C LEU A 61 -6.66 0.77 1.76
N ILE A 62 -6.71 1.03 0.46
CA ILE A 62 -7.88 1.61 -0.21
C ILE A 62 -8.30 0.62 -1.29
N GLY A 63 -9.61 0.41 -1.43
CA GLY A 63 -10.16 -0.42 -2.48
C GLY A 63 -10.54 -1.81 -2.02
N ASP A 64 -10.56 -2.75 -2.97
CA ASP A 64 -11.01 -4.12 -2.74
C ASP A 64 -10.09 -4.87 -1.76
N PRO A 65 -10.62 -5.47 -0.69
CA PRO A 65 -9.80 -6.21 0.28
C PRO A 65 -8.93 -7.30 -0.32
N LYS A 66 -9.37 -7.95 -1.41
CA LYS A 66 -8.56 -9.01 -2.03
C LYS A 66 -7.26 -8.46 -2.62
N LEU A 67 -7.27 -7.22 -3.10
CA LEU A 67 -6.05 -6.58 -3.63
C LEU A 67 -5.09 -6.23 -2.50
N SER A 68 -5.63 -5.75 -1.37
CA SER A 68 -4.82 -5.50 -0.18
C SER A 68 -4.19 -6.78 0.35
N ALA A 69 -4.96 -7.87 0.38
CA ALA A 69 -4.44 -9.16 0.84
C ALA A 69 -3.31 -9.66 -0.06
N ALA A 70 -3.45 -9.51 -1.37
CA ALA A 70 -2.40 -9.89 -2.31
C ALA A 70 -1.12 -9.10 -2.08
N CYS A 71 -1.24 -7.79 -1.85
CA CYS A 71 -0.10 -6.93 -1.59
C CYS A 71 0.63 -7.32 -0.31
N VAL A 72 -0.11 -7.54 0.79
CA VAL A 72 0.48 -7.98 2.06
C VAL A 72 1.19 -9.31 1.88
N GLY A 73 0.57 -10.25 1.18
CA GLY A 73 1.16 -11.56 0.93
C GLY A 73 2.46 -11.48 0.14
N VAL A 74 2.50 -10.65 -0.89
CA VAL A 74 3.71 -10.45 -1.70
C VAL A 74 4.83 -9.85 -0.87
N ILE A 75 4.54 -8.82 -0.07
CA ILE A 75 5.55 -8.19 0.77
C ILE A 75 6.09 -9.19 1.79
N ALA A 76 5.21 -9.94 2.44
CA ALA A 76 5.63 -10.93 3.45
C ALA A 76 6.51 -12.01 2.85
N GLN A 77 6.21 -12.47 1.62
CA GLN A 77 7.03 -13.47 0.93
C GLN A 77 8.40 -12.94 0.53
N ASN A 78 8.43 -11.70 0.02
CA ASN A 78 9.67 -11.14 -0.52
C ASN A 78 10.58 -10.57 0.55
N ARG A 79 10.03 -10.24 1.70
CA ARG A 79 10.77 -9.60 2.80
C ARG A 79 10.49 -10.30 4.13
N PRO A 80 10.89 -11.58 4.28
CA PRO A 80 10.62 -12.32 5.52
C PRO A 80 11.20 -11.59 6.73
N GLY A 81 10.42 -11.49 7.79
CA GLY A 81 10.84 -10.85 9.02
C GLY A 81 10.77 -9.34 9.04
N MET A 82 10.40 -8.71 7.92
CA MET A 82 10.24 -7.26 7.88
C MET A 82 8.83 -6.89 8.35
N ASP A 83 8.73 -5.87 9.19
CA ASP A 83 7.42 -5.33 9.57
C ASP A 83 6.75 -4.68 8.36
N ILE A 84 5.43 -4.83 8.29
CA ILE A 84 4.63 -4.19 7.24
C ILE A 84 3.80 -3.10 7.88
N ARG A 85 3.97 -1.87 7.42
CA ARG A 85 3.25 -0.71 7.92
C ARG A 85 2.05 -0.43 7.03
N LEU A 86 0.87 -0.54 7.62
CA LEU A 86 -0.39 -0.32 6.92
C LEU A 86 -0.95 1.05 7.28
N LEU A 87 -1.52 1.72 6.30
CA LEU A 87 -2.32 2.92 6.52
C LEU A 87 -3.76 2.60 6.20
N GLN A 88 -4.63 2.78 7.18
CA GLN A 88 -6.06 2.55 7.04
C GLN A 88 -6.81 3.84 7.34
N PHE A 89 -7.69 4.24 6.41
CA PHE A 89 -8.46 5.46 6.59
C PHE A 89 -9.58 5.26 7.60
N ASP A 90 -9.64 6.14 8.59
CA ASP A 90 -10.73 6.17 9.56
C ASP A 90 -11.66 7.33 9.18
N SER A 91 -12.82 7.00 8.63
CA SER A 91 -13.79 7.98 8.17
C SER A 91 -14.42 8.79 9.31
N ARG A 92 -14.35 8.30 10.53
CA ARG A 92 -14.91 9.03 11.68
C ARG A 92 -14.11 10.27 12.02
N ILE A 93 -12.80 10.23 11.78
CA ILE A 93 -11.89 11.34 12.08
C ILE A 93 -11.19 11.89 10.84
N PHE A 94 -11.49 11.35 9.66
CA PHE A 94 -10.92 11.75 8.36
C PHE A 94 -9.40 11.71 8.36
N ARG A 95 -8.83 10.66 8.96
CA ARG A 95 -7.37 10.47 9.05
C ARG A 95 -7.01 9.03 8.79
N TYR A 96 -5.74 8.84 8.40
CA TYR A 96 -5.16 7.50 8.29
C TYR A 96 -4.56 7.09 9.62
N ASN A 97 -4.86 5.87 10.03
CA ASN A 97 -4.24 5.22 11.18
C ASN A 97 -3.16 4.28 10.70
N GLU A 98 -2.03 4.30 11.37
CA GLU A 98 -0.94 3.36 11.10
C GLU A 98 -1.13 2.10 11.93
N VAL A 99 -1.05 0.94 11.24
CA VAL A 99 -1.07 -0.37 11.88
C VAL A 99 0.17 -1.11 11.42
N VAL A 100 0.94 -1.66 12.35
CA VAL A 100 2.16 -2.40 12.00
C VAL A 100 1.91 -3.88 12.19
N LEU A 101 2.16 -4.65 11.14
CA LEU A 101 2.09 -6.10 11.19
C LEU A 101 3.49 -6.67 11.40
N HIS A 102 3.61 -7.51 12.42
CA HIS A 102 4.86 -8.21 12.74
C HIS A 102 4.70 -9.68 12.38
N PHE A 103 5.58 -10.20 11.56
CA PHE A 103 5.53 -11.60 11.14
C PHE A 103 6.66 -12.42 11.74
#